data_2ca1e18d92b3822178373e6aa66f34ff
#
_entry.id   2ca1e18d92b3822178373e6aa66f34ff
#
_cell.length_a   1.000
_cell.length_b   1.000
_cell.length_c   1.000
_cell.angle_alpha   90.00
_cell.angle_beta   90.00
_cell.angle_gamma   90.00
#
_symmetry.space_group_name_H-M   'P 1'
#
loop_
_entity.id
_entity.type
_entity.pdbx_description
1 polymer ?
#
loop_
_entity_poly.entity_id
_entity_poly.type
_entity_poly.pdbx_seq_one_letter_code
_entity_poly.pdbx_strand_id
1 'polypeptide(L)'
;PYFQLHKDANFNMIRNWTGASTSETFYTLCDEYGMLVWNDFWISTEGFNLNPLDEDLFMRNATDAVRRFRNHPSIAIWCPRNEGYATETLERRLAAMIVEEDCTRRYHPNSRYCNLRPSGPWHYYKDAAVYFSYDAQGFNTEIGSPSVPTAASMRKMMPEADLWPISDTWHYHDLLNGLKEYVSAVDRLYGKAESIEDFCRKVQLINYDSYRAMFEAWNSNLWSNTSGV
;
A
#
# COMPACT_ATOMS: atom_id res chain seq x y z
N PRO A 1 12.72 -12.04 -7.01
CA PRO A 1 13.39 -10.71 -7.01
C PRO A 1 12.74 -9.74 -6.03
N TYR A 2 11.38 -9.60 -6.01
CA TYR A 2 10.70 -8.60 -5.17
C TYR A 2 10.93 -8.80 -3.67
N PHE A 3 10.84 -10.01 -3.15
CA PHE A 3 11.11 -10.30 -1.73
C PHE A 3 12.54 -9.95 -1.33
N GLN A 4 13.51 -10.21 -2.22
CA GLN A 4 14.89 -9.81 -1.97
C GLN A 4 15.01 -8.28 -1.86
N LEU A 5 14.37 -7.52 -2.74
CA LEU A 5 14.37 -6.06 -2.68
C LEU A 5 13.75 -5.54 -1.37
N HIS A 6 12.64 -6.13 -0.92
CA HIS A 6 12.04 -5.78 0.37
C HIS A 6 13.00 -6.06 1.54
N LYS A 7 13.64 -7.22 1.52
CA LYS A 7 14.62 -7.58 2.54
C LYS A 7 15.83 -6.64 2.54
N ASP A 8 16.37 -6.34 1.37
CA ASP A 8 17.52 -5.43 1.22
C ASP A 8 17.16 -4.00 1.66
N ALA A 9 15.89 -3.60 1.53
CA ALA A 9 15.35 -2.34 2.05
C ALA A 9 15.00 -2.40 3.56
N ASN A 10 15.27 -3.52 4.24
CA ASN A 10 14.95 -3.75 5.66
C ASN A 10 13.46 -3.72 6.01
N PHE A 11 12.59 -3.98 5.06
CA PHE A 11 11.19 -4.22 5.38
C PHE A 11 11.02 -5.53 6.14
N ASN A 12 10.09 -5.54 7.09
CA ASN A 12 9.77 -6.71 7.90
C ASN A 12 8.29 -7.11 7.84
N MET A 13 7.46 -6.34 7.13
CA MET A 13 6.05 -6.64 6.95
C MET A 13 5.60 -6.26 5.54
N ILE A 14 4.69 -7.06 4.99
CA ILE A 14 3.98 -6.82 3.74
C ILE A 14 2.49 -6.81 4.04
N ARG A 15 1.78 -5.79 3.60
CA ARG A 15 0.33 -5.85 3.56
C ARG A 15 -0.11 -6.48 2.24
N ASN A 16 -0.79 -7.59 2.32
CA ASN A 16 -1.48 -8.22 1.19
C ASN A 16 -2.82 -7.50 0.98
N TRP A 17 -2.72 -6.30 0.36
CA TRP A 17 -3.84 -5.40 0.16
C TRP A 17 -4.96 -6.07 -0.62
N THR A 18 -6.17 -6.00 -0.09
CA THR A 18 -7.39 -6.63 -0.63
C THR A 18 -7.23 -8.13 -0.97
N GLY A 19 -6.30 -8.82 -0.32
CA GLY A 19 -6.07 -10.24 -0.56
C GLY A 19 -5.63 -10.56 -1.98
N ALA A 20 -4.92 -9.62 -2.66
CA ALA A 20 -4.54 -9.77 -4.07
C ALA A 20 -3.62 -10.98 -4.33
N SER A 21 -2.78 -11.33 -3.35
CA SER A 21 -1.93 -12.52 -3.43
C SER A 21 -2.60 -13.70 -2.75
N THR A 22 -2.87 -14.76 -3.52
CA THR A 22 -3.54 -15.99 -3.07
C THR A 22 -2.72 -17.24 -3.36
N SER A 23 -1.45 -17.09 -3.77
CA SER A 23 -0.59 -18.22 -4.09
C SER A 23 0.18 -18.72 -2.87
N GLU A 24 0.33 -20.04 -2.72
CA GLU A 24 1.21 -20.66 -1.74
C GLU A 24 2.63 -20.08 -1.80
N THR A 25 3.13 -19.82 -3.00
CA THR A 25 4.47 -19.25 -3.20
C THR A 25 4.65 -17.90 -2.51
N PHE A 26 3.61 -17.05 -2.49
CA PHE A 26 3.68 -15.77 -1.79
C PHE A 26 3.92 -15.98 -0.30
N TYR A 27 3.12 -16.80 0.35
CA TYR A 27 3.24 -17.05 1.80
C TYR A 27 4.52 -17.82 2.14
N THR A 28 4.88 -18.83 1.35
CA THR A 28 6.14 -19.55 1.53
C THR A 28 7.35 -18.62 1.46
N LEU A 29 7.37 -17.69 0.51
CA LEU A 29 8.44 -16.69 0.44
C LEU A 29 8.39 -15.71 1.61
N CYS A 30 7.22 -15.32 2.09
CA CYS A 30 7.13 -14.52 3.31
C CYS A 30 7.74 -15.25 4.52
N ASP A 31 7.46 -16.55 4.67
CA ASP A 31 8.05 -17.38 5.73
C ASP A 31 9.57 -17.45 5.59
N GLU A 32 10.09 -17.76 4.40
CA GLU A 32 11.52 -17.90 4.12
C GLU A 32 12.30 -16.59 4.34
N TYR A 33 11.72 -15.46 3.94
CA TYR A 33 12.35 -14.15 4.06
C TYR A 33 12.11 -13.48 5.42
N GLY A 34 11.28 -14.05 6.29
CA GLY A 34 10.92 -13.49 7.59
C GLY A 34 10.07 -12.22 7.47
N MET A 35 9.20 -12.15 6.44
CA MET A 35 8.27 -11.05 6.23
C MET A 35 6.94 -11.35 6.91
N LEU A 36 6.52 -10.55 7.85
CA LEU A 36 5.18 -10.61 8.41
C LEU A 36 4.14 -10.22 7.34
N VAL A 37 2.96 -10.81 7.41
CA VAL A 37 1.87 -10.50 6.49
C VAL A 37 0.68 -9.95 7.26
N TRP A 38 0.27 -8.74 6.91
CA TRP A 38 -1.06 -8.24 7.17
C TRP A 38 -1.94 -8.69 6.02
N ASN A 39 -2.83 -9.66 6.24
CA ASN A 39 -3.60 -10.28 5.18
C ASN A 39 -5.03 -9.75 5.13
N ASP A 40 -5.34 -8.97 4.09
CA ASP A 40 -6.72 -8.57 3.84
C ASP A 40 -7.49 -9.73 3.19
N PHE A 41 -8.82 -9.75 3.39
CA PHE A 41 -9.76 -10.42 2.50
C PHE A 41 -10.15 -9.47 1.34
N TRP A 42 -11.11 -9.86 0.51
CA TRP A 42 -11.35 -9.27 -0.80
C TRP A 42 -12.35 -8.10 -0.84
N ILE A 43 -12.53 -7.38 0.26
CA ILE A 43 -13.41 -6.21 0.30
C ILE A 43 -12.55 -4.95 0.22
N SER A 44 -12.84 -4.08 -0.77
CA SER A 44 -12.11 -2.83 -0.97
C SER A 44 -13.04 -1.62 -0.89
N THR A 45 -12.48 -0.44 -0.62
CA THR A 45 -13.14 0.85 -0.81
C THR A 45 -13.36 1.17 -2.28
N GLU A 46 -12.52 0.65 -3.14
CA GLU A 46 -12.70 0.73 -4.58
C GLU A 46 -13.96 -0.04 -4.98
N GLY A 47 -14.79 0.56 -5.79
CA GLY A 47 -16.15 0.06 -6.02
C GLY A 47 -17.15 0.55 -4.98
N PHE A 48 -16.88 1.68 -4.33
CA PHE A 48 -17.84 2.40 -3.48
C PHE A 48 -18.24 1.68 -2.19
N ASN A 49 -17.30 1.05 -1.52
CA ASN A 49 -17.55 0.31 -0.26
C ASN A 49 -18.56 -0.83 -0.41
N LEU A 50 -18.67 -1.41 -1.58
CA LEU A 50 -19.59 -2.49 -1.81
C LEU A 50 -19.26 -3.71 -0.92
N ASN A 51 -20.27 -4.20 -0.24
CA ASN A 51 -20.19 -5.49 0.43
C ASN A 51 -20.36 -6.62 -0.59
N PRO A 52 -19.93 -7.85 -0.26
CA PRO A 52 -20.19 -8.98 -1.14
C PRO A 52 -21.67 -9.13 -1.46
N LEU A 53 -21.97 -9.40 -2.73
CA LEU A 53 -23.36 -9.65 -3.17
C LEU A 53 -23.93 -10.95 -2.56
N ASP A 54 -23.07 -11.93 -2.33
CA ASP A 54 -23.36 -13.20 -1.67
C ASP A 54 -22.42 -13.36 -0.47
N GLU A 55 -22.90 -12.95 0.71
CA GLU A 55 -22.13 -13.06 1.96
C GLU A 55 -21.83 -14.51 2.33
N ASP A 56 -22.70 -15.46 1.99
CA ASP A 56 -22.46 -16.88 2.31
C ASP A 56 -21.35 -17.46 1.44
N LEU A 57 -21.31 -17.12 0.17
CA LEU A 57 -20.19 -17.49 -0.71
C LEU A 57 -18.89 -16.83 -0.24
N PHE A 58 -18.95 -15.57 0.13
CA PHE A 58 -17.78 -14.86 0.67
C PHE A 58 -17.25 -15.55 1.93
N MET A 59 -18.12 -15.91 2.87
CA MET A 59 -17.74 -16.61 4.09
C MET A 59 -17.12 -17.98 3.81
N ARG A 60 -17.67 -18.74 2.87
CA ARG A 60 -17.07 -20.04 2.46
C ARG A 60 -15.66 -19.85 1.92
N ASN A 61 -15.46 -18.87 1.03
CA ASN A 61 -14.16 -18.55 0.46
C ASN A 61 -13.17 -18.06 1.54
N ALA A 62 -13.62 -17.18 2.43
CA ALA A 62 -12.78 -16.69 3.53
C ALA A 62 -12.35 -17.80 4.48
N THR A 63 -13.27 -18.70 4.85
CA THR A 63 -12.98 -19.86 5.67
C THR A 63 -11.95 -20.78 5.00
N ASP A 64 -12.14 -21.06 3.70
CA ASP A 64 -11.22 -21.89 2.92
C ASP A 64 -9.82 -21.27 2.84
N ALA A 65 -9.75 -19.95 2.61
CA ALA A 65 -8.48 -19.24 2.60
C ALA A 65 -7.76 -19.29 3.95
N VAL A 66 -8.48 -19.10 5.06
CA VAL A 66 -7.90 -19.24 6.41
C VAL A 66 -7.38 -20.65 6.65
N ARG A 67 -8.17 -21.67 6.36
CA ARG A 67 -7.77 -23.08 6.52
C ARG A 67 -6.54 -23.43 5.69
N ARG A 68 -6.45 -22.87 4.49
CA ARG A 68 -5.35 -23.09 3.57
C ARG A 68 -4.06 -22.42 4.05
N PHE A 69 -4.14 -21.20 4.53
CA PHE A 69 -2.95 -20.38 4.79
C PHE A 69 -2.57 -20.26 6.27
N ARG A 70 -3.42 -20.62 7.21
CA ARG A 70 -3.18 -20.44 8.66
C ARG A 70 -1.91 -21.12 9.20
N ASN A 71 -1.34 -22.07 8.46
CA ASN A 71 -0.09 -22.73 8.87
C ASN A 71 1.18 -21.94 8.47
N HIS A 72 1.04 -20.83 7.74
CA HIS A 72 2.17 -19.96 7.43
C HIS A 72 2.48 -19.05 8.63
N PRO A 73 3.66 -19.18 9.27
CA PRO A 73 4.01 -18.38 10.44
C PRO A 73 4.16 -16.88 10.12
N SER A 74 4.35 -16.53 8.87
CA SER A 74 4.42 -15.12 8.41
C SER A 74 3.11 -14.36 8.61
N ILE A 75 1.94 -15.00 8.54
CA ILE A 75 0.67 -14.30 8.70
C ILE A 75 0.53 -13.80 10.14
N ALA A 76 0.48 -12.50 10.33
CA ALA A 76 0.36 -11.86 11.64
C ALA A 76 -1.07 -11.40 11.96
N ILE A 77 -1.80 -10.97 10.95
CA ILE A 77 -3.12 -10.33 11.10
C ILE A 77 -4.03 -10.77 9.96
N TRP A 78 -5.29 -11.07 10.30
CA TRP A 78 -6.40 -11.21 9.38
C TRP A 78 -7.24 -9.94 9.40
N CYS A 79 -7.50 -9.35 8.24
CA CYS A 79 -8.27 -8.12 8.07
C CYS A 79 -9.37 -8.32 7.03
N PRO A 80 -10.64 -8.03 7.33
CA PRO A 80 -11.75 -8.34 6.40
C PRO A 80 -11.72 -7.47 5.16
N ARG A 81 -11.22 -6.23 5.28
CA ARG A 81 -11.34 -5.27 4.20
C ARG A 81 -10.35 -4.12 4.27
N ASN A 82 -10.14 -3.53 3.13
CA ASN A 82 -9.49 -2.23 3.01
C ASN A 82 -10.48 -1.14 3.42
N GLU A 83 -10.09 -0.32 4.40
CA GLU A 83 -10.85 0.82 4.93
C GLU A 83 -12.35 0.55 5.25
N GLY A 84 -13.00 1.39 5.97
CA GLY A 84 -14.42 1.24 6.30
C GLY A 84 -14.76 -0.02 7.11
N TYR A 85 -16.02 -0.38 7.14
CA TYR A 85 -16.55 -1.56 7.85
C TYR A 85 -17.39 -2.43 6.92
N ALA A 86 -17.36 -3.74 7.12
CA ALA A 86 -18.34 -4.65 6.55
C ALA A 86 -19.73 -4.40 7.16
N THR A 87 -20.77 -5.08 6.66
CA THR A 87 -22.05 -5.09 7.37
C THR A 87 -21.82 -5.68 8.77
N GLU A 88 -22.61 -5.24 9.75
CA GLU A 88 -22.50 -5.77 11.14
C GLU A 88 -22.62 -7.30 11.18
N THR A 89 -23.49 -7.85 10.35
CA THR A 89 -23.66 -9.30 10.25
C THR A 89 -22.42 -9.99 9.70
N LEU A 90 -21.85 -9.48 8.61
CA LEU A 90 -20.67 -10.06 7.99
C LEU A 90 -19.45 -9.91 8.91
N GLU A 91 -19.30 -8.76 9.56
CA GLU A 91 -18.22 -8.50 10.52
C GLU A 91 -18.22 -9.49 11.67
N ARG A 92 -19.39 -9.73 12.29
CA ARG A 92 -19.53 -10.72 13.36
C ARG A 92 -19.21 -12.14 12.90
N ARG A 93 -19.65 -12.52 11.70
CA ARG A 93 -19.39 -13.83 11.11
C ARG A 93 -17.90 -14.04 10.85
N LEU A 94 -17.22 -13.02 10.30
CA LEU A 94 -15.78 -13.08 10.03
C LEU A 94 -14.97 -13.17 11.33
N ALA A 95 -15.28 -12.34 12.31
CA ALA A 95 -14.61 -12.38 13.60
C ALA A 95 -14.78 -13.74 14.28
N ALA A 96 -16.00 -14.30 14.29
CA ALA A 96 -16.27 -15.63 14.83
C ALA A 96 -15.53 -16.74 14.07
N MET A 97 -15.51 -16.68 12.75
CA MET A 97 -14.81 -17.64 11.89
C MET A 97 -13.29 -17.64 12.17
N ILE A 98 -12.67 -16.47 12.36
CA ILE A 98 -11.24 -16.41 12.68
C ILE A 98 -10.97 -17.03 14.06
N VAL A 99 -11.81 -16.77 15.05
CA VAL A 99 -11.66 -17.41 16.37
C VAL A 99 -11.77 -18.93 16.28
N GLU A 100 -12.67 -19.45 15.44
CA GLU A 100 -12.86 -20.89 15.24
C GLU A 100 -11.72 -21.54 14.45
N GLU A 101 -11.29 -20.90 13.36
CA GLU A 101 -10.36 -21.52 12.41
C GLU A 101 -8.88 -21.19 12.67
N ASP A 102 -8.61 -20.02 13.28
CA ASP A 102 -7.24 -19.57 13.60
C ASP A 102 -7.21 -18.68 14.85
N CYS A 103 -7.41 -19.27 16.01
CA CYS A 103 -7.41 -18.57 17.29
C CYS A 103 -6.03 -18.01 17.71
N THR A 104 -4.99 -18.24 16.91
CA THR A 104 -3.62 -17.82 17.25
C THR A 104 -3.27 -16.43 16.72
N ARG A 105 -4.04 -15.91 15.76
CA ARG A 105 -3.77 -14.64 15.12
C ARG A 105 -4.86 -13.62 15.41
N ARG A 106 -4.44 -12.36 15.34
CA ARG A 106 -5.35 -11.26 15.57
C ARG A 106 -6.26 -11.05 14.35
N TYR A 107 -7.55 -10.93 14.61
CA TYR A 107 -8.49 -10.33 13.70
C TYR A 107 -8.52 -8.82 13.92
N HIS A 108 -8.38 -8.02 12.84
CA HIS A 108 -8.50 -6.56 12.88
C HIS A 108 -9.59 -6.11 11.91
N PRO A 109 -10.63 -5.38 12.35
CA PRO A 109 -11.87 -5.21 11.59
C PRO A 109 -11.74 -4.38 10.31
N ASN A 110 -10.69 -3.60 10.18
CA ASN A 110 -10.40 -2.81 8.96
C ASN A 110 -8.97 -2.27 8.98
N SER A 111 -8.55 -1.65 7.88
CA SER A 111 -7.20 -1.10 7.74
C SER A 111 -7.07 0.39 8.08
N ARG A 112 -8.11 1.04 8.63
CA ARG A 112 -8.11 2.50 8.81
C ARG A 112 -8.46 2.97 10.21
N TYR A 113 -9.21 2.18 10.96
CA TYR A 113 -9.76 2.55 12.27
C TYR A 113 -9.32 1.56 13.36
N CYS A 114 -9.87 1.69 14.55
CA CYS A 114 -9.59 0.77 15.66
C CYS A 114 -8.12 0.77 16.11
N ASN A 115 -7.65 1.92 16.56
CA ASN A 115 -6.27 2.17 17.01
C ASN A 115 -5.21 2.22 15.90
N LEU A 116 -5.64 2.31 14.66
CA LEU A 116 -4.76 2.65 13.55
C LEU A 116 -4.80 4.16 13.30
N ARG A 117 -3.74 4.68 12.71
CA ARG A 117 -3.82 5.99 12.08
C ARG A 117 -4.71 5.89 10.83
N PRO A 118 -5.60 6.87 10.57
CA PRO A 118 -6.27 6.94 9.27
C PRO A 118 -5.26 6.89 8.13
N SER A 119 -5.50 6.03 7.15
CA SER A 119 -4.57 5.78 6.03
C SER A 119 -4.27 7.05 5.21
N GLY A 120 -3.17 7.06 4.49
CA GLY A 120 -2.61 8.21 3.76
C GLY A 120 -1.50 8.92 4.54
N PRO A 121 -1.02 10.06 4.01
CA PRO A 121 -1.43 10.69 2.76
C PRO A 121 -0.97 9.92 1.50
N TRP A 122 -1.59 10.24 0.37
CA TRP A 122 -1.24 9.65 -0.95
C TRP A 122 -0.88 10.73 -1.98
N HIS A 123 -0.23 11.79 -1.53
CA HIS A 123 0.17 12.90 -2.39
C HIS A 123 1.56 13.42 -2.01
N TYR A 124 2.17 14.15 -2.93
CA TYR A 124 3.44 14.80 -2.72
C TYR A 124 3.28 16.05 -1.85
N TYR A 125 4.07 16.17 -0.79
CA TYR A 125 4.21 17.41 -0.03
C TYR A 125 5.45 18.19 -0.50
N LYS A 126 5.24 19.46 -0.84
CA LYS A 126 6.33 20.37 -1.20
C LYS A 126 7.33 20.57 -0.06
N ASP A 127 6.84 20.52 1.18
CA ASP A 127 7.62 20.59 2.40
C ASP A 127 7.56 19.24 3.13
N ALA A 128 8.66 18.51 3.11
CA ALA A 128 8.77 17.22 3.77
C ALA A 128 8.63 17.29 5.30
N ALA A 129 8.81 18.46 5.92
CA ALA A 129 8.61 18.64 7.37
C ALA A 129 7.17 18.31 7.80
N VAL A 130 6.21 18.39 6.90
CA VAL A 130 4.81 18.02 7.15
C VAL A 130 4.70 16.58 7.65
N TYR A 131 5.46 15.64 7.09
CA TYR A 131 5.44 14.24 7.55
C TYR A 131 5.84 14.10 9.02
N PHE A 132 6.79 14.90 9.49
CA PHE A 132 7.28 14.84 10.87
C PHE A 132 6.35 15.50 11.89
N SER A 133 5.64 16.55 11.50
CA SER A 133 4.84 17.37 12.42
C SER A 133 3.37 16.99 12.47
N TYR A 134 2.85 16.42 11.43
CA TYR A 134 1.40 16.19 11.28
C TYR A 134 1.02 14.72 11.11
N ASP A 135 1.75 14.01 10.27
CA ASP A 135 1.31 12.69 9.80
C ASP A 135 1.84 11.53 10.64
N ALA A 136 3.06 11.63 11.18
CA ALA A 136 3.71 10.51 11.85
C ALA A 136 3.11 10.22 13.23
N GLN A 137 2.07 9.38 13.26
CA GLN A 137 1.43 8.90 14.48
C GLN A 137 0.82 7.50 14.28
N GLY A 138 0.75 6.72 15.35
CA GLY A 138 0.15 5.40 15.36
C GLY A 138 0.81 4.38 14.45
N PHE A 139 0.06 3.37 14.03
CA PHE A 139 0.40 2.42 12.98
C PHE A 139 -0.34 2.84 11.71
N ASN A 140 0.39 3.10 10.64
CA ASN A 140 -0.19 3.48 9.36
C ASN A 140 -0.12 2.32 8.37
N THR A 141 -1.26 1.87 7.90
CA THR A 141 -1.37 0.75 6.97
C THR A 141 -1.10 1.12 5.51
N GLU A 142 -1.21 2.41 5.19
CA GLU A 142 -0.99 2.94 3.84
C GLU A 142 -0.44 4.35 3.90
N ILE A 143 0.68 4.58 3.21
CA ILE A 143 1.26 5.90 2.98
C ILE A 143 1.97 5.88 1.63
N GLY A 144 1.96 7.00 0.95
CA GLY A 144 2.68 7.12 -0.31
C GLY A 144 2.46 8.43 -1.03
N SER A 145 3.00 8.49 -2.22
CA SER A 145 2.72 9.55 -3.19
C SER A 145 2.61 8.95 -4.58
N PRO A 146 1.92 9.61 -5.52
CA PRO A 146 2.02 9.24 -6.93
C PRO A 146 3.48 9.16 -7.35
N SER A 147 3.78 8.32 -8.32
CA SER A 147 5.13 8.23 -8.86
C SER A 147 5.12 8.08 -10.37
N VAL A 148 6.18 8.55 -11.01
CA VAL A 148 6.39 8.34 -12.43
C VAL A 148 7.30 7.13 -12.61
N PRO A 149 6.91 6.13 -13.42
CA PRO A 149 7.74 4.97 -13.72
C PRO A 149 9.07 5.36 -14.38
N THR A 150 9.98 4.39 -14.49
CA THR A 150 11.21 4.61 -15.26
C THR A 150 10.91 4.90 -16.73
N ALA A 151 11.76 5.65 -17.42
CA ALA A 151 11.60 5.90 -18.86
C ALA A 151 11.48 4.60 -19.68
N ALA A 152 12.18 3.54 -19.27
CA ALA A 152 12.07 2.22 -19.91
C ALA A 152 10.68 1.59 -19.73
N SER A 153 10.02 1.81 -18.59
CA SER A 153 8.65 1.38 -18.36
C SER A 153 7.65 2.25 -19.12
N MET A 154 7.87 3.57 -19.14
CA MET A 154 7.03 4.48 -19.93
C MET A 154 6.98 4.09 -21.41
N ARG A 155 8.13 3.74 -22.00
CA ARG A 155 8.21 3.27 -23.38
C ARG A 155 7.46 1.95 -23.65
N LYS A 156 7.17 1.18 -22.63
CA LYS A 156 6.39 -0.07 -22.78
C LYS A 156 4.88 0.17 -22.69
N MET A 157 4.45 1.29 -22.15
CA MET A 157 3.02 1.56 -21.92
C MET A 157 2.46 2.67 -22.81
N MET A 158 3.30 3.48 -23.45
CA MET A 158 2.88 4.60 -24.27
C MET A 158 3.56 4.58 -25.65
N PRO A 159 2.86 5.04 -26.71
CA PRO A 159 3.49 5.24 -28.03
C PRO A 159 4.67 6.20 -27.95
N GLU A 160 5.70 5.99 -28.77
CA GLU A 160 6.90 6.84 -28.80
C GLU A 160 6.59 8.31 -29.04
N ALA A 161 5.58 8.61 -29.87
CA ALA A 161 5.16 10.00 -30.17
C ALA A 161 4.56 10.72 -28.96
N ASP A 162 4.08 9.99 -27.96
CA ASP A 162 3.41 10.55 -26.76
C ASP A 162 4.34 10.61 -25.55
N LEU A 163 5.55 10.07 -25.66
CA LEU A 163 6.48 9.97 -24.54
C LEU A 163 7.05 11.33 -24.11
N TRP A 164 7.35 12.19 -25.04
CA TRP A 164 7.95 13.50 -24.75
C TRP A 164 7.74 14.51 -25.90
N PRO A 165 7.40 15.79 -25.59
CA PRO A 165 7.10 16.32 -24.26
C PRO A 165 5.83 15.69 -23.64
N ILE A 166 5.55 16.02 -22.38
CA ILE A 166 4.33 15.55 -21.69
C ILE A 166 3.10 15.84 -22.55
N SER A 167 2.31 14.81 -22.82
CA SER A 167 1.15 14.80 -23.71
C SER A 167 -0.14 14.49 -22.95
N ASP A 168 -1.28 14.54 -23.65
CA ASP A 168 -2.57 14.13 -23.10
C ASP A 168 -2.58 12.65 -22.66
N THR A 169 -1.76 11.80 -23.26
CA THR A 169 -1.59 10.40 -22.86
C THR A 169 -1.01 10.29 -21.43
N TRP A 170 -0.12 11.19 -21.05
CA TRP A 170 0.36 11.26 -19.66
C TRP A 170 -0.77 11.63 -18.70
N HIS A 171 -1.61 12.59 -19.05
CA HIS A 171 -2.76 12.98 -18.23
C HIS A 171 -3.79 11.87 -18.10
N TYR A 172 -3.97 11.07 -19.15
CA TYR A 172 -4.83 9.88 -19.08
C TYR A 172 -4.35 8.84 -18.04
N HIS A 173 -3.04 8.71 -17.86
CA HIS A 173 -2.44 7.80 -16.88
C HIS A 173 -2.28 8.43 -15.48
N ASP A 174 -2.61 9.70 -15.30
CA ASP A 174 -2.45 10.43 -14.03
C ASP A 174 -3.74 10.39 -13.20
N LEU A 175 -4.06 9.22 -12.65
CA LEU A 175 -5.29 8.98 -11.88
C LEU A 175 -5.48 9.94 -10.70
N LEU A 176 -4.39 10.32 -10.02
CA LEU A 176 -4.42 11.16 -8.82
C LEU A 176 -4.09 12.63 -9.08
N ASN A 177 -3.99 13.04 -10.33
CA ASN A 177 -3.61 14.40 -10.76
C ASN A 177 -2.29 14.91 -10.15
N GLY A 178 -1.35 14.01 -9.88
CA GLY A 178 -0.06 14.33 -9.27
C GLY A 178 0.99 14.86 -10.25
N LEU A 179 0.79 14.67 -11.54
CA LEU A 179 1.75 15.01 -12.58
C LEU A 179 2.13 16.52 -12.58
N LYS A 180 1.12 17.39 -12.44
CA LYS A 180 1.34 18.84 -12.38
C LYS A 180 2.23 19.27 -11.22
N GLU A 181 2.04 18.62 -10.06
CA GLU A 181 2.85 18.90 -8.87
C GLU A 181 4.29 18.45 -9.08
N TYR A 182 4.50 17.27 -9.70
CA TYR A 182 5.83 16.77 -10.04
C TYR A 182 6.54 17.64 -11.09
N VAL A 183 5.84 18.08 -12.13
CA VAL A 183 6.42 19.03 -13.11
C VAL A 183 6.91 20.29 -12.41
N SER A 184 6.07 20.89 -11.56
CA SER A 184 6.45 22.07 -10.76
C SER A 184 7.62 21.80 -9.81
N ALA A 185 7.65 20.61 -9.19
CA ALA A 185 8.72 20.22 -8.28
C ALA A 185 10.05 20.01 -9.02
N VAL A 186 10.01 19.37 -10.19
CA VAL A 186 11.17 19.18 -11.06
C VAL A 186 11.76 20.54 -11.46
N ASP A 187 10.93 21.45 -11.97
CA ASP A 187 11.38 22.77 -12.39
C ASP A 187 12.03 23.56 -11.25
N ARG A 188 11.45 23.47 -10.07
CA ARG A 188 11.93 24.18 -8.88
C ARG A 188 13.24 23.60 -8.30
N LEU A 189 13.36 22.27 -8.26
CA LEU A 189 14.46 21.58 -7.56
C LEU A 189 15.66 21.29 -8.48
N TYR A 190 15.40 20.97 -9.74
CA TYR A 190 16.41 20.44 -10.67
C TYR A 190 16.46 21.16 -12.00
N GLY A 191 15.63 22.19 -12.22
CA GLY A 191 15.45 22.85 -13.51
C GLY A 191 14.61 22.02 -14.48
N LYS A 192 14.16 22.65 -15.58
CA LYS A 192 13.32 22.03 -16.59
C LYS A 192 13.92 20.72 -17.09
N ALA A 193 13.08 19.74 -17.29
CA ALA A 193 13.50 18.49 -17.89
C ALA A 193 13.67 18.63 -19.41
N GLU A 194 14.70 18.00 -19.96
CA GLU A 194 15.06 18.09 -21.38
C GLU A 194 14.64 16.84 -22.18
N SER A 195 14.34 15.73 -21.48
CA SER A 195 13.94 14.48 -22.09
C SER A 195 13.11 13.64 -21.12
N ILE A 196 12.49 12.57 -21.63
CA ILE A 196 11.75 11.62 -20.77
C ILE A 196 12.67 10.97 -19.73
N GLU A 197 13.91 10.65 -20.08
CA GLU A 197 14.88 10.07 -19.14
C GLU A 197 15.20 11.03 -18.02
N ASP A 198 15.43 12.29 -18.37
CA ASP A 198 15.75 13.34 -17.41
C ASP A 198 14.54 13.61 -16.50
N PHE A 199 13.35 13.71 -17.04
CA PHE A 199 12.13 13.91 -16.28
C PHE A 199 11.86 12.76 -15.31
N CYS A 200 11.84 11.53 -15.81
CA CYS A 200 11.60 10.35 -14.97
C CYS A 200 12.64 10.23 -13.84
N ARG A 201 13.92 10.50 -14.13
CA ARG A 201 14.98 10.47 -13.12
C ARG A 201 14.75 11.52 -12.03
N LYS A 202 14.45 12.75 -12.42
CA LYS A 202 14.20 13.86 -11.48
C LYS A 202 12.99 13.57 -10.59
N VAL A 203 11.88 13.08 -11.18
CA VAL A 203 10.70 12.71 -10.40
C VAL A 203 10.98 11.56 -9.44
N GLN A 204 11.77 10.56 -9.85
CA GLN A 204 12.13 9.46 -8.95
C GLN A 204 13.01 9.92 -7.78
N LEU A 205 13.87 10.92 -7.96
CA LEU A 205 14.60 11.52 -6.85
C LEU A 205 13.67 12.25 -5.88
N ILE A 206 12.70 13.01 -6.39
CA ILE A 206 11.67 13.67 -5.57
C ILE A 206 10.86 12.63 -4.79
N ASN A 207 10.46 11.56 -5.46
CA ASN A 207 9.71 10.47 -4.84
C ASN A 207 10.55 9.76 -3.76
N TYR A 208 11.82 9.50 -4.03
CA TYR A 208 12.75 8.95 -3.03
C TYR A 208 12.83 9.83 -1.78
N ASP A 209 13.02 11.13 -1.93
CA ASP A 209 13.09 12.06 -0.80
C ASP A 209 11.78 12.09 0.01
N SER A 210 10.64 12.00 -0.67
CA SER A 210 9.32 11.92 -0.03
C SER A 210 9.16 10.65 0.81
N TYR A 211 9.47 9.48 0.24
CA TYR A 211 9.41 8.21 0.98
C TYR A 211 10.43 8.16 2.11
N ARG A 212 11.63 8.66 1.89
CA ARG A 212 12.63 8.80 2.95
C ARG A 212 12.08 9.61 4.13
N ALA A 213 11.49 10.77 3.85
CA ALA A 213 10.89 11.60 4.89
C ALA A 213 9.73 10.90 5.62
N MET A 214 8.89 10.16 4.90
CA MET A 214 7.82 9.35 5.50
C MET A 214 8.41 8.33 6.50
N PHE A 215 9.36 7.52 6.10
CA PHE A 215 9.96 6.51 6.96
C PHE A 215 10.77 7.13 8.12
N GLU A 216 11.53 8.18 7.89
CA GLU A 216 12.26 8.89 8.94
C GLU A 216 11.31 9.51 9.97
N ALA A 217 10.18 10.06 9.54
CA ALA A 217 9.18 10.64 10.43
C ALA A 217 8.57 9.60 11.38
N TRP A 218 8.16 8.43 10.85
CA TRP A 218 7.68 7.34 11.70
C TRP A 218 8.77 6.81 12.62
N ASN A 219 9.97 6.62 12.09
CA ASN A 219 11.09 6.07 12.85
C ASN A 219 11.53 6.98 13.99
N SER A 220 11.50 8.30 13.79
CA SER A 220 11.89 9.28 14.82
C SER A 220 10.99 9.27 16.05
N ASN A 221 9.77 8.79 15.93
CA ASN A 221 8.77 8.74 17.00
C ASN A 221 8.40 7.30 17.41
N LEU A 222 9.18 6.30 17.01
CA LEU A 222 8.90 4.89 17.34
C LEU A 222 8.75 4.69 18.84
N TRP A 223 7.69 3.96 19.18
CA TRP A 223 7.31 3.53 20.53
C TRP A 223 6.84 4.65 21.46
N SER A 224 6.95 5.93 21.07
CA SER A 224 6.36 7.06 21.78
C SER A 224 5.03 7.50 21.16
N ASN A 225 5.01 7.74 19.86
CA ASN A 225 3.82 8.21 19.13
C ASN A 225 3.52 7.37 17.89
N THR A 226 4.48 6.62 17.37
CA THR A 226 4.35 5.73 16.23
C THR A 226 4.71 4.30 16.60
N SER A 227 4.15 3.34 15.87
CA SER A 227 4.45 1.92 16.06
C SER A 227 4.78 1.19 14.76
N GLY A 228 4.59 1.84 13.61
CA GLY A 228 4.92 1.28 12.30
C GLY A 228 4.23 2.00 11.15
N VAL A 229 4.69 1.70 9.93
CA VAL A 229 4.14 2.19 8.67
C VAL A 229 4.32 1.12 7.59
#